data_9d742e31e067ba6c91441bf428dccb34
#
_entry.id   9d742e31e067ba6c91441bf428dccb34
#
_cell.length_a   1.000
_cell.length_b   1.000
_cell.length_c   1.000
_cell.angle_alpha   90.00
_cell.angle_beta   90.00
_cell.angle_gamma   90.00
#
_symmetry.space_group_name_H-M   'P 1'
#
loop_
_entity.id
_entity.type
_entity.pdbx_description
1 polymer ?
#
loop_
_entity_poly.entity_id
_entity_poly.type
_entity_poly.pdbx_seq_one_letter_code
_entity_poly.pdbx_strand_id
1 'polypeptide(L)'
;MEAARRQYRQKETTWAPPLQRDPGPWSRLVINWMATLAVIMAFGLVMLYSASYTTGYLRMGDSLHYIKQQILCMAIGIGCMAAMSYVDHRFLRWACKPCYWIVLLMLAATLAFPPLNGCRRWIRLGGLTLQTSEVAKFEMILLTAHLASSAPQIGRFRPSLKEKVRLKDWLFIRIVRQIILPVLPLVPVLVLLIMEPHMSGILLTTAIVGTILMLTGCGGVLTWCGAAAAALLLKPALTLVESIGYLQDRLNTWSDDLEALNDQTKQSLYAIGSGGLKGLGLGNSVEKQLWLPESTNDFIFSVVCEELGFIGAVLIIVLFILLIAQGLMIAYKAENQFCTMVGIGIMAQIAWQVFCNIAVVTNTIPNTGISLP
;
A
#
# COMPACT_ATOMS: atom_id res chain seq x y z
N MET A 1 -2.44 41.19 -16.05
CA MET A 1 -2.18 40.05 -15.16
C MET A 1 -3.43 39.21 -14.89
N GLU A 2 -4.59 39.78 -14.64
CA GLU A 2 -5.85 39.04 -14.41
C GLU A 2 -6.39 38.29 -15.63
N ALA A 3 -6.30 38.85 -16.82
CA ALA A 3 -6.69 38.20 -18.07
C ALA A 3 -5.84 36.92 -18.35
N ALA A 4 -4.54 36.99 -18.07
CA ALA A 4 -3.67 35.84 -18.17
C ALA A 4 -4.00 34.76 -17.12
N ARG A 5 -4.44 35.16 -15.90
CA ARG A 5 -4.93 34.22 -14.85
C ARG A 5 -6.25 33.57 -15.23
N ARG A 6 -7.16 34.28 -15.91
CA ARG A 6 -8.43 33.73 -16.42
C ARG A 6 -8.20 32.76 -17.59
N GLN A 7 -7.29 33.08 -18.51
CA GLN A 7 -6.90 32.18 -19.59
C GLN A 7 -6.19 30.93 -19.06
N TYR A 8 -5.39 31.08 -18.01
CA TYR A 8 -4.76 29.95 -17.32
C TYR A 8 -5.78 29.04 -16.63
N ARG A 9 -6.82 29.60 -15.97
CA ARG A 9 -7.91 28.81 -15.38
C ARG A 9 -8.76 28.10 -16.42
N GLN A 10 -8.99 28.68 -17.60
CA GLN A 10 -9.74 28.03 -18.68
C GLN A 10 -8.93 26.91 -19.36
N LYS A 11 -7.59 26.96 -19.36
CA LYS A 11 -6.73 25.88 -19.85
C LYS A 11 -6.52 24.75 -18.83
N GLU A 12 -6.87 24.95 -17.57
CA GLU A 12 -6.88 23.88 -16.55
C GLU A 12 -7.94 22.79 -16.81
N THR A 13 -8.89 23.03 -17.73
CA THR A 13 -9.95 22.08 -18.08
C THR A 13 -9.58 21.13 -19.23
N THR A 14 -8.37 21.20 -19.80
CA THR A 14 -8.02 20.44 -21.00
C THR A 14 -6.85 19.48 -20.84
N TRP A 15 -6.62 18.94 -19.63
CA TRP A 15 -5.83 17.73 -19.51
C TRP A 15 -6.77 16.52 -19.51
N ALA A 16 -7.15 16.11 -20.70
CA ALA A 16 -7.80 14.85 -20.92
C ALA A 16 -6.99 14.06 -21.97
N PRO A 17 -6.46 12.88 -21.67
CA PRO A 17 -6.04 12.01 -22.73
C PRO A 17 -7.26 11.69 -23.63
N PRO A 18 -7.07 11.48 -24.96
CA PRO A 18 -8.16 11.37 -25.95
C PRO A 18 -9.07 10.15 -25.80
N LEU A 19 -9.10 9.48 -24.67
CA LEU A 19 -9.92 8.30 -24.37
C LEU A 19 -11.03 8.55 -23.33
N GLN A 20 -11.35 9.81 -23.07
CA GLN A 20 -12.35 10.14 -22.04
C GLN A 20 -13.78 10.04 -22.56
N ARG A 21 -14.40 8.93 -22.29
CA ARG A 21 -15.76 8.87 -21.77
C ARG A 21 -15.66 8.36 -20.34
N ASP A 22 -16.15 9.14 -19.40
CA ASP A 22 -16.34 8.74 -18.03
C ASP A 22 -17.04 7.37 -18.03
N PRO A 23 -16.42 6.33 -17.48
CA PRO A 23 -17.10 5.06 -17.35
C PRO A 23 -18.16 5.28 -16.28
N GLY A 24 -19.38 5.64 -16.62
CA GLY A 24 -20.45 5.80 -15.65
C GLY A 24 -20.42 4.72 -14.56
N PRO A 25 -21.08 4.92 -13.41
CA PRO A 25 -20.95 4.05 -12.22
C PRO A 25 -21.21 2.56 -12.51
N TRP A 26 -21.88 2.24 -13.60
CA TRP A 26 -22.22 0.88 -14.05
C TRP A 26 -21.48 0.47 -15.33
N SER A 27 -20.33 1.06 -15.62
CA SER A 27 -19.54 0.60 -16.77
C SER A 27 -19.08 -0.85 -16.58
N ARG A 28 -18.96 -1.60 -17.68
CA ARG A 28 -18.45 -2.99 -17.67
C ARG A 28 -17.12 -3.10 -16.93
N LEU A 29 -16.28 -2.05 -17.00
CA LEU A 29 -14.98 -2.04 -16.34
C LEU A 29 -15.12 -2.01 -14.81
N VAL A 30 -16.05 -1.20 -14.28
CA VAL A 30 -16.31 -1.12 -12.83
C VAL A 30 -16.93 -2.42 -12.33
N ILE A 31 -17.91 -2.98 -13.08
CA ILE A 31 -18.52 -4.26 -12.73
C ILE A 31 -17.50 -5.39 -12.69
N ASN A 32 -16.62 -5.46 -13.70
CA ASN A 32 -15.56 -6.48 -13.74
C ASN A 32 -14.57 -6.32 -12.56
N TRP A 33 -14.21 -5.07 -12.21
CA TRP A 33 -13.37 -4.79 -11.06
C TRP A 33 -14.02 -5.24 -9.75
N MET A 34 -15.29 -4.93 -9.56
CA MET A 34 -16.05 -5.38 -8.38
C MET A 34 -16.20 -6.91 -8.33
N ALA A 35 -16.42 -7.56 -9.48
CA ALA A 35 -16.47 -9.01 -9.55
C ALA A 35 -15.11 -9.65 -9.18
N THR A 36 -14.00 -9.11 -9.72
CA THR A 36 -12.65 -9.58 -9.36
C THR A 36 -12.39 -9.41 -7.87
N LEU A 37 -12.76 -8.25 -7.30
CA LEU A 37 -12.64 -7.98 -5.86
C LEU A 37 -13.45 -9.00 -5.04
N ALA A 38 -14.71 -9.26 -5.42
CA ALA A 38 -15.57 -10.23 -4.73
C ALA A 38 -14.98 -11.64 -4.77
N VAL A 39 -14.39 -12.06 -5.91
CA VAL A 39 -13.72 -13.37 -6.03
C VAL A 39 -12.51 -13.45 -5.09
N ILE A 40 -11.68 -12.42 -5.04
CA ILE A 40 -10.51 -12.39 -4.13
C ILE A 40 -10.98 -12.42 -2.67
N MET A 41 -12.00 -11.65 -2.30
CA MET A 41 -12.56 -11.65 -0.94
C MET A 41 -13.12 -13.01 -0.54
N ALA A 42 -13.89 -13.66 -1.42
CA ALA A 42 -14.44 -15.00 -1.17
C ALA A 42 -13.31 -16.02 -1.00
N PHE A 43 -12.31 -16.00 -1.89
CA PHE A 43 -11.14 -16.86 -1.80
C PHE A 43 -10.38 -16.62 -0.49
N GLY A 44 -10.14 -15.35 -0.12
CA GLY A 44 -9.47 -14.98 1.12
C GLY A 44 -10.18 -15.52 2.37
N LEU A 45 -11.52 -15.50 2.39
CA LEU A 45 -12.30 -16.10 3.50
C LEU A 45 -12.10 -17.60 3.58
N VAL A 46 -12.09 -18.32 2.45
CA VAL A 46 -11.86 -19.77 2.42
C VAL A 46 -10.47 -20.10 2.94
N MET A 47 -9.44 -19.37 2.49
CA MET A 47 -8.07 -19.60 2.92
C MET A 47 -7.85 -19.20 4.38
N LEU A 48 -8.46 -18.11 4.84
CA LEU A 48 -8.43 -17.74 6.24
C LEU A 48 -9.07 -18.80 7.13
N TYR A 49 -10.21 -19.36 6.70
CA TYR A 49 -10.84 -20.46 7.43
C TYR A 49 -9.90 -21.65 7.54
N SER A 50 -9.29 -22.06 6.42
CA SER A 50 -8.33 -23.16 6.43
C SER A 50 -7.14 -22.89 7.35
N ALA A 51 -6.53 -21.71 7.26
CA ALA A 51 -5.35 -21.33 8.04
C ALA A 51 -5.65 -21.12 9.53
N SER A 52 -6.86 -20.66 9.89
CA SER A 52 -7.18 -20.25 11.27
C SER A 52 -7.91 -21.31 12.09
N TYR A 53 -8.42 -22.37 11.48
CA TYR A 53 -9.25 -23.38 12.15
C TYR A 53 -8.60 -23.96 13.41
N THR A 54 -7.39 -24.49 13.29
CA THR A 54 -6.65 -25.12 14.39
C THR A 54 -6.25 -24.09 15.45
N THR A 55 -5.73 -22.95 15.01
CA THR A 55 -5.29 -21.87 15.94
C THR A 55 -6.47 -21.28 16.70
N GLY A 56 -7.62 -21.11 16.06
CA GLY A 56 -8.85 -20.63 16.67
C GLY A 56 -9.36 -21.60 17.75
N TYR A 57 -9.38 -22.89 17.44
CA TYR A 57 -9.80 -23.93 18.41
C TYR A 57 -8.89 -23.98 19.63
N LEU A 58 -7.56 -24.01 19.41
CA LEU A 58 -6.60 -24.19 20.49
C LEU A 58 -6.40 -22.94 21.35
N ARG A 59 -6.45 -21.74 20.76
CA ARG A 59 -6.20 -20.49 21.52
C ARG A 59 -7.46 -19.84 22.08
N MET A 60 -8.58 -19.94 21.36
CA MET A 60 -9.83 -19.23 21.69
C MET A 60 -10.99 -20.17 22.04
N GLY A 61 -10.83 -21.49 21.91
CA GLY A 61 -11.90 -22.46 22.11
C GLY A 61 -13.00 -22.43 21.02
N ASP A 62 -12.86 -21.61 20.00
CA ASP A 62 -13.81 -21.45 18.91
C ASP A 62 -13.06 -21.42 17.55
N SER A 63 -13.21 -22.46 16.76
CA SER A 63 -12.59 -22.59 15.43
C SER A 63 -13.02 -21.51 14.45
N LEU A 64 -14.17 -20.89 14.68
CA LEU A 64 -14.74 -19.83 13.83
C LEU A 64 -14.41 -18.41 14.32
N HIS A 65 -13.64 -18.26 15.39
CA HIS A 65 -13.34 -16.95 16.00
C HIS A 65 -12.82 -15.95 14.97
N TYR A 66 -11.76 -16.29 14.27
CA TYR A 66 -11.13 -15.39 13.27
C TYR A 66 -12.04 -15.12 12.07
N ILE A 67 -12.79 -16.11 11.61
CA ILE A 67 -13.75 -15.94 10.51
C ILE A 67 -14.89 -15.00 10.88
N LYS A 68 -15.47 -15.13 12.07
CA LYS A 68 -16.54 -14.24 12.55
C LYS A 68 -16.05 -12.80 12.58
N GLN A 69 -14.82 -12.57 13.09
CA GLN A 69 -14.21 -11.25 13.13
C GLN A 69 -13.94 -10.70 11.72
N GLN A 70 -13.44 -11.54 10.80
CA GLN A 70 -13.17 -11.14 9.42
C GLN A 70 -14.45 -10.79 8.64
N ILE A 71 -15.52 -11.58 8.79
CA ILE A 71 -16.82 -11.29 8.17
C ILE A 71 -17.38 -9.96 8.68
N LEU A 72 -17.26 -9.69 9.99
CA LEU A 72 -17.68 -8.41 10.57
C LEU A 72 -16.88 -7.24 9.97
N CYS A 73 -15.55 -7.35 9.94
CA CYS A 73 -14.69 -6.32 9.34
C CYS A 73 -14.99 -6.13 7.84
N MET A 74 -15.24 -7.21 7.11
CA MET A 74 -15.60 -7.18 5.70
C MET A 74 -16.95 -6.49 5.48
N ALA A 75 -17.96 -6.76 6.31
CA ALA A 75 -19.26 -6.10 6.25
C ALA A 75 -19.14 -4.59 6.52
N ILE A 76 -18.33 -4.19 7.51
CA ILE A 76 -18.00 -2.79 7.79
C ILE A 76 -17.29 -2.17 6.58
N GLY A 77 -16.31 -2.85 6.00
CA GLY A 77 -15.56 -2.38 4.83
C GLY A 77 -16.46 -2.16 3.61
N ILE A 78 -17.37 -3.09 3.31
CA ILE A 78 -18.36 -2.95 2.22
C ILE A 78 -19.30 -1.78 2.51
N GLY A 79 -19.75 -1.62 3.75
CA GLY A 79 -20.56 -0.46 4.16
C GLY A 79 -19.83 0.86 3.96
N CYS A 80 -18.56 0.94 4.37
CA CYS A 80 -17.70 2.12 4.14
C CYS A 80 -17.49 2.37 2.64
N MET A 81 -17.26 1.34 1.84
CA MET A 81 -17.12 1.45 0.38
C MET A 81 -18.40 2.05 -0.25
N ALA A 82 -19.57 1.53 0.14
CA ALA A 82 -20.86 2.05 -0.32
C ALA A 82 -21.07 3.51 0.13
N ALA A 83 -20.77 3.84 1.37
CA ALA A 83 -20.87 5.22 1.88
C ALA A 83 -19.92 6.18 1.12
N MET A 84 -18.68 5.76 0.91
CA MET A 84 -17.68 6.58 0.20
C MET A 84 -18.03 6.79 -1.27
N SER A 85 -18.81 5.92 -1.90
CA SER A 85 -19.29 6.13 -3.28
C SER A 85 -20.24 7.33 -3.44
N TYR A 86 -20.86 7.79 -2.36
CA TYR A 86 -21.71 8.99 -2.33
C TYR A 86 -20.95 10.26 -1.92
N VAL A 87 -19.70 10.13 -1.47
CA VAL A 87 -18.91 11.29 -1.00
C VAL A 87 -18.30 12.01 -2.20
N ASP A 88 -18.57 13.32 -2.32
CA ASP A 88 -17.96 14.15 -3.36
C ASP A 88 -16.43 14.25 -3.13
N HIS A 89 -15.67 14.09 -4.20
CA HIS A 89 -14.22 14.28 -4.20
C HIS A 89 -13.77 15.65 -3.67
N ARG A 90 -14.65 16.69 -3.78
CA ARG A 90 -14.40 18.03 -3.23
C ARG A 90 -14.31 18.00 -1.71
N PHE A 91 -15.17 17.22 -1.08
CA PHE A 91 -15.14 17.04 0.37
C PHE A 91 -13.85 16.33 0.79
N LEU A 92 -13.45 15.23 0.11
CA LEU A 92 -12.18 14.53 0.38
C LEU A 92 -10.98 15.47 0.23
N ARG A 93 -11.00 16.30 -0.81
CA ARG A 93 -9.94 17.29 -1.05
C ARG A 93 -9.87 18.38 0.01
N TRP A 94 -10.99 18.73 0.63
CA TRP A 94 -11.04 19.67 1.75
C TRP A 94 -10.59 18.97 3.05
N ALA A 95 -11.06 17.76 3.28
CA ALA A 95 -10.84 17.02 4.51
C ALA A 95 -9.39 16.52 4.68
N CYS A 96 -8.63 16.31 3.58
CA CYS A 96 -7.27 15.75 3.67
C CYS A 96 -6.33 16.53 4.59
N LYS A 97 -6.42 17.87 4.65
CA LYS A 97 -5.55 18.68 5.53
C LYS A 97 -5.84 18.50 7.03
N PRO A 98 -7.09 18.65 7.51
CA PRO A 98 -7.40 18.37 8.91
C PRO A 98 -7.20 16.89 9.27
N CYS A 99 -7.54 15.95 8.38
CA CYS A 99 -7.31 14.52 8.61
C CYS A 99 -5.82 14.19 8.80
N TYR A 100 -4.94 14.83 8.05
CA TYR A 100 -3.50 14.64 8.22
C TYR A 100 -3.01 14.96 9.63
N TRP A 101 -3.47 16.08 10.23
CA TRP A 101 -3.10 16.43 11.60
C TRP A 101 -3.69 15.45 12.62
N ILE A 102 -4.91 14.96 12.37
CA ILE A 102 -5.53 13.91 13.21
C ILE A 102 -4.69 12.64 13.15
N VAL A 103 -4.27 12.23 11.95
CA VAL A 103 -3.45 11.02 11.76
C VAL A 103 -2.07 11.16 12.42
N LEU A 104 -1.42 12.32 12.30
CA LEU A 104 -0.17 12.58 13.03
C LEU A 104 -0.35 12.49 14.54
N LEU A 105 -1.46 13.01 15.04
CA LEU A 105 -1.78 12.93 16.46
C LEU A 105 -2.07 11.49 16.89
N MET A 106 -2.75 10.70 16.06
CA MET A 106 -2.98 9.27 16.28
C MET A 106 -1.66 8.48 16.31
N LEU A 107 -0.75 8.72 15.37
CA LEU A 107 0.59 8.11 15.36
C LEU A 107 1.38 8.50 16.62
N ALA A 108 1.37 9.77 17.01
CA ALA A 108 2.04 10.21 18.23
C ALA A 108 1.41 9.58 19.49
N ALA A 109 0.09 9.43 19.50
CA ALA A 109 -0.63 8.81 20.62
C ALA A 109 -0.28 7.32 20.78
N THR A 110 -0.02 6.57 19.69
CA THR A 110 0.38 5.15 19.79
C THR A 110 1.66 4.94 20.60
N LEU A 111 2.56 5.90 20.60
CA LEU A 111 3.79 5.84 21.39
C LEU A 111 3.53 5.82 22.91
N ALA A 112 2.36 6.37 23.34
CA ALA A 112 1.93 6.37 24.75
C ALA A 112 1.16 5.11 25.16
N PHE A 113 0.69 4.29 24.19
CA PHE A 113 -0.05 3.06 24.49
C PHE A 113 0.87 1.90 24.88
N PRO A 114 0.39 0.95 25.69
CA PRO A 114 1.17 -0.22 26.06
C PRO A 114 1.50 -1.06 24.82
N PRO A 115 2.71 -1.66 24.77
CA PRO A 115 3.13 -2.46 23.63
C PRO A 115 2.26 -3.71 23.49
N LEU A 116 1.90 -4.05 22.25
CA LEU A 116 1.26 -5.30 21.85
C LEU A 116 2.30 -6.13 21.09
N ASN A 117 2.56 -7.37 21.51
CA ASN A 117 3.61 -8.21 20.91
C ASN A 117 4.98 -7.51 20.83
N GLY A 118 5.34 -6.72 21.85
CA GLY A 118 6.60 -5.98 21.88
C GLY A 118 6.66 -4.70 21.05
N CYS A 119 5.61 -4.35 20.32
CA CYS A 119 5.55 -3.17 19.44
C CYS A 119 4.39 -2.23 19.81
N ARG A 120 4.64 -0.91 19.72
CA ARG A 120 3.64 0.15 19.97
C ARG A 120 3.07 0.64 18.65
N ARG A 121 2.20 -0.16 18.00
CA ARG A 121 1.66 0.13 16.65
C ARG A 121 0.13 0.12 16.58
N TRP A 122 -0.53 -0.26 17.69
CA TRP A 122 -1.95 -0.55 17.72
C TRP A 122 -2.68 0.27 18.78
N ILE A 123 -3.82 0.87 18.39
CA ILE A 123 -4.76 1.47 19.31
C ILE A 123 -5.88 0.46 19.54
N ARG A 124 -6.15 0.12 20.80
CA ARG A 124 -7.27 -0.75 21.17
C ARG A 124 -8.51 0.11 21.43
N LEU A 125 -9.55 -0.14 20.66
CA LEU A 125 -10.85 0.50 20.79
C LEU A 125 -11.89 -0.57 21.17
N GLY A 126 -11.99 -0.90 22.45
CA GLY A 126 -12.86 -1.98 22.90
C GLY A 126 -12.42 -3.34 22.37
N GLY A 127 -13.25 -4.01 21.57
CA GLY A 127 -12.95 -5.31 20.95
C GLY A 127 -12.23 -5.24 19.62
N LEU A 128 -11.96 -4.04 19.08
CA LEU A 128 -11.27 -3.83 17.80
C LEU A 128 -9.88 -3.24 18.03
N THR A 129 -8.94 -3.65 17.21
CA THR A 129 -7.59 -3.08 17.15
C THR A 129 -7.42 -2.31 15.86
N LEU A 130 -7.01 -1.04 15.96
CA LEU A 130 -6.72 -0.18 14.81
C LEU A 130 -5.21 0.04 14.71
N GLN A 131 -4.64 -0.30 13.56
CA GLN A 131 -3.25 0.00 13.25
C GLN A 131 -3.17 1.40 12.61
N THR A 132 -2.55 2.33 13.31
CA THR A 132 -2.49 3.74 12.89
C THR A 132 -1.71 3.96 11.61
N SER A 133 -0.70 3.15 11.35
CA SER A 133 0.07 3.20 10.10
C SER A 133 -0.74 2.87 8.85
N GLU A 134 -1.79 2.02 8.96
CA GLU A 134 -2.70 1.75 7.83
C GLU A 134 -3.51 3.00 7.47
N VAL A 135 -4.00 3.71 8.48
CA VAL A 135 -4.70 4.99 8.29
C VAL A 135 -3.75 6.04 7.72
N ALA A 136 -2.51 6.07 8.21
CA ALA A 136 -1.50 7.01 7.72
C ALA A 136 -1.15 6.79 6.23
N LYS A 137 -1.06 5.54 5.77
CA LYS A 137 -0.84 5.24 4.34
C LYS A 137 -1.97 5.81 3.48
N PHE A 138 -3.22 5.58 3.88
CA PHE A 138 -4.37 6.10 3.15
C PHE A 138 -4.41 7.63 3.14
N GLU A 139 -4.16 8.27 4.28
CA GLU A 139 -4.09 9.73 4.37
C GLU A 139 -2.96 10.31 3.51
N MET A 140 -1.80 9.66 3.46
CA MET A 140 -0.68 10.09 2.60
C MET A 140 -1.05 10.00 1.12
N ILE A 141 -1.86 9.03 0.69
CA ILE A 141 -2.41 8.98 -0.67
C ILE A 141 -3.24 10.24 -0.95
N LEU A 142 -4.19 10.57 -0.08
CA LEU A 142 -5.08 11.73 -0.25
C LEU A 142 -4.30 13.05 -0.25
N LEU A 143 -3.42 13.25 0.71
CA LEU A 143 -2.67 14.49 0.84
C LEU A 143 -1.66 14.70 -0.29
N THR A 144 -0.93 13.64 -0.68
CA THR A 144 -0.01 13.68 -1.83
C THR A 144 -0.77 14.01 -3.11
N ALA A 145 -1.92 13.35 -3.34
CA ALA A 145 -2.78 13.62 -4.48
C ALA A 145 -3.31 15.07 -4.47
N HIS A 146 -3.71 15.59 -3.30
CA HIS A 146 -4.15 16.97 -3.16
C HIS A 146 -3.05 17.99 -3.49
N LEU A 147 -1.86 17.81 -2.92
CA LEU A 147 -0.73 18.74 -3.11
C LEU A 147 -0.18 18.67 -4.54
N ALA A 148 -0.01 17.46 -5.08
CA ALA A 148 0.50 17.27 -6.43
C ALA A 148 -0.51 17.75 -7.50
N SER A 149 -1.81 17.50 -7.33
CA SER A 149 -2.84 17.99 -8.27
C SER A 149 -3.06 19.49 -8.20
N SER A 150 -2.70 20.13 -7.08
CA SER A 150 -2.80 21.59 -6.90
C SER A 150 -1.57 22.33 -7.43
N ALA A 151 -0.49 21.61 -7.74
CA ALA A 151 0.69 22.20 -8.33
C ALA A 151 0.41 22.63 -9.80
N PRO A 152 0.93 23.79 -10.24
CA PRO A 152 0.77 24.21 -11.63
C PRO A 152 1.41 23.14 -12.52
N GLN A 153 0.62 22.57 -13.42
CA GLN A 153 1.11 21.65 -14.44
C GLN A 153 1.86 22.46 -15.48
N ILE A 154 3.16 22.50 -15.32
CA ILE A 154 4.04 22.97 -16.38
C ILE A 154 4.09 21.80 -17.36
N GLY A 155 3.27 21.90 -18.43
CA GLY A 155 3.11 20.87 -19.43
C GLY A 155 4.46 20.36 -19.95
N ARG A 156 4.45 19.21 -20.64
CA ARG A 156 5.58 18.64 -21.40
C ARG A 156 6.21 19.62 -22.42
N PHE A 157 5.66 20.84 -22.51
CA PHE A 157 6.20 21.90 -23.34
C PHE A 157 7.50 22.42 -22.74
N ARG A 158 8.59 22.19 -23.44
CA ARG A 158 9.76 23.07 -23.36
C ARG A 158 9.22 24.49 -23.54
N PRO A 159 9.58 25.46 -22.65
CA PRO A 159 9.21 26.85 -22.88
C PRO A 159 9.67 27.21 -24.30
N SER A 160 8.74 27.67 -25.12
CA SER A 160 9.07 28.22 -26.41
C SER A 160 10.12 29.30 -26.15
N LEU A 161 11.21 29.30 -26.91
CA LEU A 161 12.33 30.23 -26.78
C LEU A 161 11.92 31.71 -26.82
N LYS A 162 10.63 32.01 -27.06
CA LYS A 162 10.03 33.36 -27.08
C LYS A 162 9.47 33.83 -25.74
N GLU A 163 9.20 32.95 -24.78
CA GLU A 163 8.83 33.37 -23.42
C GLU A 163 10.04 33.24 -22.52
N LYS A 164 10.62 34.37 -22.12
CA LYS A 164 11.74 34.49 -21.16
C LYS A 164 11.32 34.09 -19.74
N VAL A 165 10.69 32.94 -19.55
CA VAL A 165 10.64 32.29 -18.25
C VAL A 165 12.05 31.82 -17.98
N ARG A 166 12.72 32.44 -17.02
CA ARG A 166 14.09 32.05 -16.64
C ARG A 166 14.08 30.58 -16.30
N LEU A 167 14.99 29.82 -16.87
CA LEU A 167 15.15 28.38 -16.62
C LEU A 167 15.15 28.07 -15.11
N LYS A 168 15.67 29.02 -14.30
CA LYS A 168 15.65 28.95 -12.83
C LYS A 168 14.23 28.95 -12.25
N ASP A 169 13.31 29.80 -12.75
CA ASP A 169 11.93 29.86 -12.23
C ASP A 169 11.14 28.61 -12.62
N TRP A 170 11.37 28.08 -13.81
CA TRP A 170 10.79 26.84 -14.29
C TRP A 170 11.27 25.64 -13.46
N LEU A 171 12.59 25.54 -13.22
CA LEU A 171 13.20 24.48 -12.42
C LEU A 171 12.73 24.55 -10.96
N PHE A 172 12.66 25.77 -10.39
CA PHE A 172 12.19 26.01 -9.03
C PHE A 172 10.73 25.55 -8.85
N ILE A 173 9.83 25.95 -9.74
CA ILE A 173 8.41 25.53 -9.66
C ILE A 173 8.30 24.01 -9.78
N ARG A 174 9.07 23.38 -10.66
CA ARG A 174 9.04 21.95 -10.89
C ARG A 174 9.58 21.17 -9.69
N ILE A 175 10.70 21.56 -9.13
CA ILE A 175 11.29 20.89 -7.97
C ILE A 175 10.46 21.16 -6.72
N VAL A 176 10.20 22.43 -6.40
CA VAL A 176 9.59 22.79 -5.12
C VAL A 176 8.12 22.41 -5.08
N ARG A 177 7.33 22.76 -6.11
CA ARG A 177 5.86 22.57 -6.08
C ARG A 177 5.41 21.18 -6.51
N GLN A 178 6.15 20.52 -7.40
CA GLN A 178 5.74 19.21 -7.91
C GLN A 178 6.40 18.03 -7.18
N ILE A 179 7.53 18.23 -6.51
CA ILE A 179 8.26 17.17 -5.80
C ILE A 179 8.31 17.48 -4.30
N ILE A 180 8.97 18.57 -3.90
CA ILE A 180 9.25 18.81 -2.48
C ILE A 180 7.95 19.00 -1.69
N LEU A 181 7.05 19.85 -2.17
CA LEU A 181 5.81 20.17 -1.44
C LEU A 181 4.90 18.95 -1.23
N PRO A 182 4.68 18.03 -2.20
CA PRO A 182 3.94 16.79 -1.98
C PRO A 182 4.67 15.76 -1.11
N VAL A 183 6.02 15.77 -1.07
CA VAL A 183 6.82 14.84 -0.26
C VAL A 183 7.03 15.35 1.17
N LEU A 184 7.02 16.65 1.38
CA LEU A 184 7.30 17.26 2.69
C LEU A 184 6.44 16.68 3.84
N PRO A 185 5.12 16.46 3.69
CA PRO A 185 4.29 15.86 4.73
C PRO A 185 4.64 14.41 5.07
N LEU A 186 5.38 13.72 4.20
CA LEU A 186 5.84 12.37 4.46
C LEU A 186 6.87 12.34 5.61
N VAL A 187 7.69 13.39 5.74
CA VAL A 187 8.79 13.41 6.73
C VAL A 187 8.30 13.24 8.18
N PRO A 188 7.32 14.00 8.70
CA PRO A 188 6.81 13.77 10.06
C PRO A 188 6.21 12.37 10.25
N VAL A 189 5.53 11.84 9.24
CA VAL A 189 4.98 10.47 9.29
C VAL A 189 6.11 9.45 9.40
N LEU A 190 7.17 9.58 8.59
CA LEU A 190 8.32 8.67 8.65
C LEU A 190 9.03 8.74 9.99
N VAL A 191 9.22 9.94 10.55
CA VAL A 191 9.85 10.10 11.88
C VAL A 191 9.05 9.35 12.95
N LEU A 192 7.71 9.48 12.97
CA LEU A 192 6.87 8.77 13.92
C LEU A 192 6.91 7.26 13.69
N LEU A 193 6.89 6.78 12.45
CA LEU A 193 7.00 5.36 12.12
C LEU A 193 8.37 4.76 12.50
N ILE A 194 9.45 5.55 12.46
CA ILE A 194 10.77 5.14 12.97
C ILE A 194 10.71 4.98 14.50
N MET A 195 10.04 5.90 15.20
CA MET A 195 9.87 5.82 16.64
C MET A 195 8.97 4.64 17.08
N GLU A 196 8.06 4.17 16.20
CA GLU A 196 7.22 2.98 16.39
C GLU A 196 7.91 1.64 16.02
N PRO A 197 9.19 1.59 15.72
CA PRO A 197 10.00 0.62 14.93
C PRO A 197 9.20 -0.14 13.85
N HIS A 198 8.53 0.61 12.97
CA HIS A 198 7.63 0.04 11.96
C HIS A 198 8.20 0.15 10.53
N MET A 199 9.15 -0.75 10.19
CA MET A 199 9.87 -0.71 8.91
C MET A 199 8.97 -0.93 7.69
N SER A 200 8.02 -1.85 7.79
CA SER A 200 7.06 -2.09 6.70
C SER A 200 6.19 -0.85 6.41
N GLY A 201 5.77 -0.13 7.46
CA GLY A 201 5.05 1.13 7.31
C GLY A 201 5.87 2.19 6.57
N ILE A 202 7.15 2.33 6.92
CA ILE A 202 8.09 3.26 6.26
C ILE A 202 8.25 2.91 4.78
N LEU A 203 8.56 1.64 4.49
CA LEU A 203 8.77 1.15 3.13
C LEU A 203 7.53 1.38 2.25
N LEU A 204 6.37 0.90 2.71
CA LEU A 204 5.13 0.99 1.95
C LEU A 204 4.68 2.43 1.74
N THR A 205 4.69 3.28 2.79
CA THR A 205 4.25 4.68 2.64
C THR A 205 5.14 5.44 1.67
N THR A 206 6.47 5.24 1.74
CA THR A 206 7.43 5.87 0.81
C THR A 206 7.23 5.37 -0.62
N ALA A 207 7.06 4.06 -0.80
CA ALA A 207 6.83 3.45 -2.11
C ALA A 207 5.52 3.94 -2.76
N ILE A 208 4.45 4.07 -1.99
CA ILE A 208 3.14 4.57 -2.45
C ILE A 208 3.27 6.02 -2.93
N VAL A 209 3.82 6.90 -2.10
CA VAL A 209 4.02 8.32 -2.44
C VAL A 209 4.91 8.47 -3.68
N GLY A 210 6.02 7.73 -3.74
CA GLY A 210 6.90 7.68 -4.90
C GLY A 210 6.17 7.25 -6.17
N THR A 211 5.37 6.18 -6.09
CA THR A 211 4.58 5.66 -7.22
C THR A 211 3.57 6.68 -7.75
N ILE A 212 2.85 7.38 -6.85
CA ILE A 212 1.91 8.44 -7.24
C ILE A 212 2.64 9.51 -8.06
N LEU A 213 3.77 10.02 -7.57
CA LEU A 213 4.52 11.08 -8.23
C LEU A 213 5.12 10.63 -9.56
N MET A 214 5.56 9.37 -9.67
CA MET A 214 6.13 8.80 -10.89
C MET A 214 5.07 8.59 -11.97
N LEU A 215 3.98 7.90 -11.66
CA LEU A 215 2.97 7.53 -12.64
C LEU A 215 2.12 8.73 -13.11
N THR A 216 1.97 9.75 -12.26
CA THR A 216 1.26 10.98 -12.65
C THR A 216 2.13 11.97 -13.40
N GLY A 217 3.44 11.69 -13.54
CA GLY A 217 4.37 12.54 -14.26
C GLY A 217 4.72 13.85 -13.56
N CYS A 218 4.40 13.98 -12.27
CA CYS A 218 4.82 15.10 -11.46
C CYS A 218 6.35 15.16 -11.41
N GLY A 219 6.93 16.34 -11.64
CA GLY A 219 8.38 16.51 -11.70
C GLY A 219 9.07 15.88 -12.94
N GLY A 220 8.40 15.06 -13.73
CA GLY A 220 8.94 14.44 -14.95
C GLY A 220 10.20 13.62 -14.70
N VAL A 221 11.27 13.84 -15.48
CA VAL A 221 12.55 13.11 -15.36
C VAL A 221 13.17 13.25 -13.96
N LEU A 222 12.94 14.37 -13.27
CA LEU A 222 13.50 14.60 -11.93
C LEU A 222 12.98 13.63 -10.87
N THR A 223 11.73 13.16 -10.98
CA THR A 223 11.20 12.13 -10.06
C THR A 223 11.90 10.79 -10.29
N TRP A 224 12.18 10.43 -11.54
CA TRP A 224 12.93 9.22 -11.86
C TRP A 224 14.39 9.30 -11.41
N CYS A 225 15.03 10.47 -11.60
CA CYS A 225 16.39 10.72 -11.07
C CYS A 225 16.40 10.67 -9.54
N GLY A 226 15.39 11.24 -8.87
CA GLY A 226 15.25 11.17 -7.42
C GLY A 226 15.06 9.75 -6.90
N ALA A 227 14.25 8.94 -7.58
CA ALA A 227 14.06 7.54 -7.25
C ALA A 227 15.34 6.72 -7.46
N ALA A 228 16.06 6.95 -8.56
CA ALA A 228 17.35 6.31 -8.81
C ALA A 228 18.39 6.70 -7.75
N ALA A 229 18.46 7.99 -7.37
CA ALA A 229 19.32 8.46 -6.29
C ALA A 229 18.95 7.84 -4.93
N ALA A 230 17.64 7.74 -4.62
CA ALA A 230 17.18 7.08 -3.39
C ALA A 230 17.55 5.58 -3.38
N ALA A 231 17.43 4.89 -4.50
CA ALA A 231 17.85 3.49 -4.63
C ALA A 231 19.38 3.32 -4.45
N LEU A 232 20.18 4.24 -4.99
CA LEU A 232 21.64 4.24 -4.81
C LEU A 232 22.07 4.54 -3.37
N LEU A 233 21.30 5.40 -2.70
CA LEU A 233 21.56 5.77 -1.29
C LEU A 233 20.96 4.76 -0.30
N LEU A 234 20.20 3.77 -0.77
CA LEU A 234 19.56 2.78 0.09
C LEU A 234 20.60 1.97 0.88
N LYS A 235 21.67 1.49 0.23
CA LYS A 235 22.78 0.78 0.90
C LYS A 235 23.44 1.62 1.99
N PRO A 236 23.98 2.83 1.74
CA PRO A 236 24.57 3.64 2.79
C PRO A 236 23.56 4.12 3.84
N ALA A 237 22.28 4.27 3.49
CA ALA A 237 21.24 4.56 4.47
C ALA A 237 20.98 3.34 5.38
N LEU A 238 20.97 2.13 4.85
CA LEU A 238 20.84 0.89 5.61
C LEU A 238 22.03 0.70 6.58
N THR A 239 23.28 0.98 6.16
CA THR A 239 24.45 0.89 7.05
C THR A 239 24.42 1.92 8.18
N LEU A 240 23.86 3.11 7.95
CA LEU A 240 23.61 4.10 9.00
C LEU A 240 22.52 3.64 9.99
N VAL A 241 21.53 2.92 9.49
CA VAL A 241 20.40 2.39 10.25
C VAL A 241 20.74 1.04 10.91
N GLU A 242 21.79 0.35 10.47
CA GLU A 242 22.40 -0.83 11.14
C GLU A 242 22.80 -0.53 12.59
N SER A 243 23.04 0.73 12.92
CA SER A 243 23.26 1.16 14.32
C SER A 243 21.98 1.07 15.20
N ILE A 244 20.79 0.84 14.61
CA ILE A 244 19.54 0.60 15.32
C ILE A 244 19.38 -0.92 15.46
N GLY A 245 19.67 -1.45 16.65
CA GLY A 245 19.78 -2.90 16.92
C GLY A 245 18.65 -3.79 16.39
N TYR A 246 17.42 -3.28 16.33
CA TYR A 246 16.26 -4.00 15.77
C TYR A 246 16.38 -4.34 14.26
N LEU A 247 17.04 -3.48 13.47
CA LEU A 247 17.29 -3.72 12.05
C LEU A 247 18.44 -4.67 11.82
N GLN A 248 19.47 -4.54 12.64
CA GLN A 248 20.63 -5.39 12.59
C GLN A 248 20.24 -6.85 12.83
N ASP A 249 19.36 -7.12 13.79
CA ASP A 249 18.86 -8.47 14.06
C ASP A 249 18.11 -9.07 12.86
N ARG A 250 17.30 -8.27 12.16
CA ARG A 250 16.56 -8.73 10.98
C ARG A 250 17.43 -8.93 9.74
N LEU A 251 18.46 -8.09 9.56
CA LEU A 251 19.43 -8.25 8.47
C LEU A 251 20.37 -9.43 8.73
N ASN A 252 20.78 -9.63 9.97
CA ASN A 252 21.64 -10.75 10.35
C ASN A 252 20.93 -12.10 10.24
N THR A 253 19.62 -12.14 10.44
CA THR A 253 18.79 -13.34 10.26
C THR A 253 18.32 -13.54 8.81
N TRP A 254 18.62 -12.62 7.90
CA TRP A 254 18.35 -12.76 6.48
C TRP A 254 19.57 -13.36 5.79
N SER A 255 19.51 -14.64 5.50
CA SER A 255 20.60 -15.43 4.93
C SER A 255 20.06 -16.35 3.84
N ASP A 256 20.92 -16.76 2.93
CA ASP A 256 20.62 -17.85 1.99
C ASP A 256 20.78 -19.23 2.64
N ASP A 257 21.41 -19.30 3.81
CA ASP A 257 21.56 -20.52 4.56
C ASP A 257 20.32 -20.78 5.41
N LEU A 258 19.64 -21.91 5.14
CA LEU A 258 18.42 -22.32 5.82
C LEU A 258 18.59 -22.46 7.35
N GLU A 259 19.78 -22.82 7.83
CA GLU A 259 20.02 -22.97 9.26
C GLU A 259 20.11 -21.63 10.00
N ALA A 260 20.55 -20.58 9.30
CA ALA A 260 20.70 -19.23 9.85
C ALA A 260 19.40 -18.40 9.78
N LEU A 261 18.38 -18.89 9.07
CA LEU A 261 17.10 -18.20 8.92
C LEU A 261 16.30 -18.16 10.23
N ASN A 262 15.51 -17.11 10.38
CA ASN A 262 14.47 -17.05 11.40
C ASN A 262 13.45 -18.19 11.20
N ASP A 263 12.99 -18.81 12.29
CA ASP A 263 12.02 -19.92 12.28
C ASP A 263 10.78 -19.64 11.43
N GLN A 264 10.25 -18.42 11.45
CA GLN A 264 9.11 -18.05 10.63
C GLN A 264 9.39 -18.16 9.13
N THR A 265 10.53 -17.64 8.67
CA THR A 265 10.92 -17.69 7.26
C THR A 265 11.24 -19.11 6.83
N LYS A 266 11.88 -19.88 7.71
CA LYS A 266 12.22 -21.28 7.48
C LYS A 266 10.96 -22.13 7.26
N GLN A 267 9.99 -22.02 8.17
CA GLN A 267 8.70 -22.73 8.05
C GLN A 267 7.89 -22.27 6.84
N SER A 268 7.98 -20.98 6.51
CA SER A 268 7.37 -20.44 5.27
C SER A 268 7.93 -21.12 4.02
N LEU A 269 9.25 -21.28 3.93
CA LEU A 269 9.89 -21.96 2.79
C LEU A 269 9.55 -23.45 2.75
N TYR A 270 9.44 -24.12 3.92
CA TYR A 270 8.99 -25.51 3.97
C TYR A 270 7.56 -25.67 3.48
N ALA A 271 6.64 -24.77 3.89
CA ALA A 271 5.26 -24.74 3.38
C ALA A 271 5.22 -24.59 1.85
N ILE A 272 5.97 -23.64 1.30
CA ILE A 272 6.03 -23.41 -0.15
C ILE A 272 6.61 -24.64 -0.86
N GLY A 273 7.68 -25.22 -0.33
CA GLY A 273 8.36 -26.39 -0.92
C GLY A 273 7.51 -27.64 -0.90
N SER A 274 6.79 -27.91 0.20
CA SER A 274 5.94 -29.10 0.37
C SER A 274 4.71 -29.08 -0.54
N GLY A 275 4.22 -27.89 -0.94
CA GLY A 275 3.04 -27.76 -1.80
C GLY A 275 3.24 -28.26 -3.22
N GLY A 276 4.46 -28.25 -3.77
CA GLY A 276 4.73 -28.69 -5.14
C GLY A 276 3.85 -27.99 -6.18
N LEU A 277 3.46 -28.71 -7.25
CA LEU A 277 2.64 -28.14 -8.32
C LEU A 277 1.14 -28.04 -7.98
N LYS A 278 0.58 -29.05 -7.35
CA LYS A 278 -0.88 -29.18 -7.13
C LYS A 278 -1.33 -28.90 -5.71
N GLY A 279 -0.40 -28.78 -4.76
CA GLY A 279 -0.69 -28.64 -3.34
C GLY A 279 -1.06 -29.96 -2.67
N LEU A 280 -1.11 -29.93 -1.34
CA LEU A 280 -1.53 -31.05 -0.48
C LEU A 280 -3.06 -31.19 -0.40
N GLY A 281 -3.80 -30.24 -0.97
CA GLY A 281 -5.26 -30.12 -0.86
C GLY A 281 -5.69 -29.17 0.25
N LEU A 282 -6.86 -28.56 0.07
CA LEU A 282 -7.46 -27.62 1.02
C LEU A 282 -7.63 -28.30 2.39
N GLY A 283 -7.20 -27.60 3.43
CA GLY A 283 -7.26 -28.10 4.81
C GLY A 283 -6.10 -28.98 5.25
N ASN A 284 -5.22 -29.39 4.34
CA ASN A 284 -4.18 -30.40 4.60
C ASN A 284 -2.77 -29.78 4.86
N SER A 285 -2.66 -28.47 4.99
CA SER A 285 -1.39 -27.84 5.36
C SER A 285 -0.92 -28.37 6.74
N VAL A 286 0.34 -28.77 6.84
CA VAL A 286 1.00 -29.21 8.08
C VAL A 286 1.54 -27.98 8.84
N GLU A 287 2.12 -27.02 8.12
CA GLU A 287 2.79 -25.86 8.72
C GLU A 287 1.80 -24.93 9.45
N LYS A 288 0.52 -24.87 9.04
CA LYS A 288 -0.52 -24.10 9.76
C LYS A 288 -0.84 -24.66 11.14
N GLN A 289 -0.46 -25.89 11.45
CA GLN A 289 -0.73 -26.55 12.74
C GLN A 289 0.25 -26.10 13.84
N LEU A 290 0.37 -24.77 14.02
CA LEU A 290 1.23 -24.07 14.99
C LEU A 290 2.75 -24.12 14.71
N TRP A 291 3.19 -24.72 13.62
CA TRP A 291 4.59 -24.68 13.20
C TRP A 291 4.94 -23.30 12.60
N LEU A 292 4.08 -22.75 11.77
CA LEU A 292 4.27 -21.43 11.15
C LEU A 292 3.58 -20.35 11.99
N PRO A 293 4.34 -19.50 12.72
CA PRO A 293 3.79 -18.34 13.41
C PRO A 293 3.13 -17.36 12.42
N GLU A 294 2.04 -16.71 12.83
CA GLU A 294 1.29 -15.73 12.02
C GLU A 294 0.81 -16.29 10.64
N SER A 295 0.56 -17.59 10.56
CA SER A 295 0.02 -18.28 9.38
C SER A 295 -1.32 -17.71 8.90
N THR A 296 -2.07 -17.03 9.76
CA THR A 296 -3.36 -16.39 9.47
C THR A 296 -3.25 -14.97 8.93
N ASN A 297 -2.07 -14.34 9.01
CA ASN A 297 -1.83 -12.94 8.65
C ASN A 297 -0.71 -12.82 7.61
N ASP A 298 0.52 -12.64 8.08
CA ASP A 298 1.67 -12.28 7.25
C ASP A 298 2.15 -13.43 6.35
N PHE A 299 1.95 -14.67 6.79
CA PHE A 299 2.39 -15.88 6.09
C PHE A 299 1.24 -16.71 5.49
N ILE A 300 0.05 -16.11 5.34
CA ILE A 300 -1.10 -16.80 4.73
C ILE A 300 -0.81 -17.27 3.29
N PHE A 301 0.02 -16.54 2.54
CA PHE A 301 0.40 -16.92 1.18
C PHE A 301 1.21 -18.23 1.15
N SER A 302 2.03 -18.51 2.17
CA SER A 302 2.76 -19.78 2.31
C SER A 302 1.79 -20.96 2.49
N VAL A 303 0.72 -20.76 3.29
CA VAL A 303 -0.36 -21.75 3.44
C VAL A 303 -1.10 -21.98 2.12
N VAL A 304 -1.35 -20.91 1.34
CA VAL A 304 -1.92 -21.02 -0.02
C VAL A 304 -1.03 -21.88 -0.92
N CYS A 305 0.29 -21.64 -0.88
CA CYS A 305 1.26 -22.43 -1.65
C CYS A 305 1.27 -23.89 -1.23
N GLU A 306 1.18 -24.18 0.08
CA GLU A 306 1.17 -25.55 0.60
C GLU A 306 -0.11 -26.30 0.22
N GLU A 307 -1.27 -25.68 0.39
CA GLU A 307 -2.56 -26.33 0.15
C GLU A 307 -2.93 -26.43 -1.33
N LEU A 308 -2.68 -25.38 -2.12
CA LEU A 308 -3.08 -25.29 -3.53
C LEU A 308 -1.92 -25.41 -4.51
N GLY A 309 -0.68 -25.49 -4.00
CA GLY A 309 0.51 -25.61 -4.80
C GLY A 309 0.84 -24.38 -5.64
N PHE A 310 1.77 -24.56 -6.55
CA PHE A 310 2.21 -23.50 -7.47
C PHE A 310 1.05 -22.95 -8.34
N ILE A 311 0.12 -23.82 -8.76
CA ILE A 311 -1.05 -23.42 -9.56
C ILE A 311 -1.93 -22.44 -8.78
N GLY A 312 -2.22 -22.72 -7.51
CA GLY A 312 -2.99 -21.84 -6.65
C GLY A 312 -2.29 -20.51 -6.39
N ALA A 313 -0.99 -20.54 -6.14
CA ALA A 313 -0.17 -19.34 -5.96
C ALA A 313 -0.22 -18.42 -7.20
N VAL A 314 0.00 -18.99 -8.39
CA VAL A 314 -0.05 -18.23 -9.65
C VAL A 314 -1.46 -17.67 -9.90
N LEU A 315 -2.51 -18.44 -9.63
CA LEU A 315 -3.90 -17.97 -9.80
C LEU A 315 -4.17 -16.72 -8.95
N ILE A 316 -3.75 -16.70 -7.68
CA ILE A 316 -3.91 -15.56 -6.79
C ILE A 316 -3.14 -14.35 -7.28
N ILE A 317 -1.89 -14.53 -7.69
CA ILE A 317 -1.07 -13.46 -8.25
C ILE A 317 -1.74 -12.85 -9.49
N VAL A 318 -2.26 -13.69 -10.39
CA VAL A 318 -2.98 -13.24 -11.60
C VAL A 318 -4.24 -12.47 -11.23
N LEU A 319 -5.00 -12.92 -10.23
CA LEU A 319 -6.19 -12.19 -9.75
C LEU A 319 -5.83 -10.81 -9.19
N PHE A 320 -4.76 -10.68 -8.41
CA PHE A 320 -4.29 -9.37 -7.93
C PHE A 320 -3.79 -8.49 -9.07
N ILE A 321 -3.04 -9.02 -10.04
CA ILE A 321 -2.61 -8.27 -11.23
C ILE A 321 -3.83 -7.77 -12.00
N LEU A 322 -4.85 -8.60 -12.18
CA LEU A 322 -6.08 -8.23 -12.86
C LEU A 322 -6.84 -7.12 -12.11
N LEU A 323 -6.96 -7.23 -10.78
CA LEU A 323 -7.58 -6.22 -9.93
C LEU A 323 -6.87 -4.87 -10.06
N ILE A 324 -5.54 -4.87 -9.95
CA ILE A 324 -4.70 -3.66 -10.03
C ILE A 324 -4.79 -3.04 -11.43
N ALA A 325 -4.69 -3.84 -12.48
CA ALA A 325 -4.77 -3.35 -13.86
C ALA A 325 -6.13 -2.71 -14.17
N GLN A 326 -7.22 -3.35 -13.76
CA GLN A 326 -8.57 -2.80 -13.91
C GLN A 326 -8.75 -1.51 -13.09
N GLY A 327 -8.26 -1.48 -11.84
CA GLY A 327 -8.31 -0.30 -10.97
C GLY A 327 -7.50 0.87 -11.54
N LEU A 328 -6.30 0.62 -12.09
CA LEU A 328 -5.52 1.66 -12.79
C LEU A 328 -6.25 2.18 -14.02
N MET A 329 -6.90 1.31 -14.81
CA MET A 329 -7.70 1.74 -15.95
C MET A 329 -8.87 2.64 -15.53
N ILE A 330 -9.53 2.36 -14.38
CA ILE A 330 -10.56 3.22 -13.81
C ILE A 330 -9.95 4.56 -13.38
N ALA A 331 -8.82 4.53 -12.67
CA ALA A 331 -8.15 5.73 -12.19
C ALA A 331 -7.73 6.68 -13.33
N TYR A 332 -7.19 6.14 -14.43
CA TYR A 332 -6.81 6.95 -15.59
C TYR A 332 -8.00 7.54 -16.35
N LYS A 333 -9.21 7.02 -16.16
CA LYS A 333 -10.45 7.55 -16.75
C LYS A 333 -11.19 8.52 -15.84
N ALA A 334 -10.65 8.84 -14.66
CA ALA A 334 -11.26 9.77 -13.72
C ALA A 334 -11.33 11.21 -14.27
N GLU A 335 -12.38 11.95 -13.90
CA GLU A 335 -12.67 13.30 -14.41
C GLU A 335 -11.58 14.34 -14.12
N ASN A 336 -10.87 14.17 -13.00
CA ASN A 336 -9.88 15.14 -12.56
C ASN A 336 -8.61 14.45 -12.04
N GLN A 337 -7.52 15.20 -12.09
CA GLN A 337 -6.20 14.71 -11.71
C GLN A 337 -6.11 14.25 -10.25
N PHE A 338 -6.84 14.89 -9.34
CA PHE A 338 -6.88 14.47 -7.94
C PHE A 338 -7.43 13.04 -7.82
N CYS A 339 -8.56 12.74 -8.45
CA CYS A 339 -9.17 11.41 -8.46
C CYS A 339 -8.26 10.37 -9.15
N THR A 340 -7.60 10.75 -10.26
CA THR A 340 -6.59 9.90 -10.91
C THR A 340 -5.46 9.54 -9.95
N MET A 341 -4.89 10.52 -9.26
CA MET A 341 -3.79 10.31 -8.30
C MET A 341 -4.22 9.46 -7.11
N VAL A 342 -5.42 9.70 -6.57
CA VAL A 342 -5.99 8.88 -5.48
C VAL A 342 -6.18 7.43 -5.93
N GLY A 343 -6.78 7.21 -7.11
CA GLY A 343 -6.97 5.87 -7.64
C GLY A 343 -5.64 5.13 -7.90
N ILE A 344 -4.64 5.81 -8.47
CA ILE A 344 -3.29 5.27 -8.64
C ILE A 344 -2.68 4.93 -7.27
N GLY A 345 -2.83 5.81 -6.27
CA GLY A 345 -2.30 5.59 -4.92
C GLY A 345 -2.90 4.37 -4.24
N ILE A 346 -4.22 4.16 -4.33
CA ILE A 346 -4.90 2.98 -3.78
C ILE A 346 -4.41 1.71 -4.47
N MET A 347 -4.32 1.70 -5.80
CA MET A 347 -3.81 0.55 -6.54
C MET A 347 -2.33 0.29 -6.26
N ALA A 348 -1.52 1.33 -6.09
CA ALA A 348 -0.12 1.21 -5.68
C ALA A 348 0.01 0.61 -4.27
N GLN A 349 -0.86 0.99 -3.33
CA GLN A 349 -0.88 0.40 -1.99
C GLN A 349 -1.10 -1.12 -2.06
N ILE A 350 -2.13 -1.56 -2.78
CA ILE A 350 -2.41 -2.99 -2.97
C ILE A 350 -1.23 -3.68 -3.66
N ALA A 351 -0.70 -3.10 -4.74
CA ALA A 351 0.41 -3.67 -5.49
C ALA A 351 1.67 -3.86 -4.64
N TRP A 352 2.09 -2.83 -3.91
CA TRP A 352 3.25 -2.91 -3.03
C TRP A 352 3.04 -3.87 -1.88
N GLN A 353 1.83 -3.93 -1.30
CA GLN A 353 1.51 -4.83 -0.20
C GLN A 353 1.59 -6.29 -0.65
N VAL A 354 0.99 -6.64 -1.81
CA VAL A 354 1.09 -7.98 -2.40
C VAL A 354 2.54 -8.33 -2.74
N PHE A 355 3.24 -7.43 -3.43
CA PHE A 355 4.64 -7.65 -3.82
C PHE A 355 5.53 -7.89 -2.60
N CYS A 356 5.46 -7.02 -1.59
CA CYS A 356 6.29 -7.15 -0.40
C CYS A 356 5.94 -8.39 0.43
N ASN A 357 4.65 -8.76 0.55
CA ASN A 357 4.27 -9.99 1.24
C ASN A 357 4.88 -11.22 0.56
N ILE A 358 4.70 -11.35 -0.77
CA ILE A 358 5.27 -12.47 -1.52
C ILE A 358 6.81 -12.48 -1.40
N ALA A 359 7.47 -11.32 -1.48
CA ALA A 359 8.91 -11.21 -1.37
C ALA A 359 9.43 -11.60 0.04
N VAL A 360 8.65 -11.32 1.10
CA VAL A 360 8.97 -11.76 2.48
C VAL A 360 8.83 -13.28 2.61
N VAL A 361 7.70 -13.85 2.20
CA VAL A 361 7.45 -15.30 2.39
C VAL A 361 8.37 -16.17 1.55
N THR A 362 8.91 -15.63 0.44
CA THR A 362 9.91 -16.29 -0.41
C THR A 362 11.35 -15.98 0.00
N ASN A 363 11.58 -15.30 1.12
CA ASN A 363 12.90 -14.87 1.59
C ASN A 363 13.69 -13.98 0.59
N THR A 364 13.00 -13.34 -0.35
CA THR A 364 13.64 -12.40 -1.30
C THR A 364 14.04 -11.10 -0.60
N ILE A 365 13.27 -10.68 0.42
CA ILE A 365 13.56 -9.56 1.29
C ILE A 365 13.44 -9.99 2.76
N PRO A 366 14.12 -9.28 3.70
CA PRO A 366 14.04 -9.60 5.13
C PRO A 366 12.59 -9.59 5.63
N ASN A 367 12.30 -10.42 6.64
CA ASN A 367 10.97 -10.46 7.25
C ASN A 367 10.61 -9.11 7.88
N THR A 368 9.55 -8.47 7.37
CA THR A 368 9.10 -7.14 7.78
C THR A 368 7.68 -7.12 8.36
N GLY A 369 6.97 -8.25 8.38
CA GLY A 369 5.60 -8.34 8.91
C GLY A 369 4.61 -7.51 8.07
N ILE A 370 4.46 -7.86 6.80
CA ILE A 370 3.49 -7.25 5.87
C ILE A 370 2.43 -8.30 5.57
N SER A 371 1.18 -8.04 5.96
CA SER A 371 0.06 -8.92 5.64
C SER A 371 -0.36 -8.79 4.17
N LEU A 372 -0.87 -9.89 3.61
CA LEU A 372 -1.50 -9.88 2.29
C LEU A 372 -2.82 -9.07 2.38
N PRO A 373 -3.12 -8.17 1.43
CA PRO A 373 -4.31 -7.33 1.48
C PRO A 373 -5.61 -8.13 1.26
#